data_5b4fd762e018ec64e508085b02a2dcf2
#
_entry.id   5b4fd762e018ec64e508085b02a2dcf2
#
_cell.length_a   1.000
_cell.length_b   1.000
_cell.length_c   1.000
_cell.angle_alpha   90.00
_cell.angle_beta   90.00
_cell.angle_gamma   90.00
#
_symmetry.space_group_name_H-M   'P 1'
#
loop_
_entity.id
_entity.type
_entity.pdbx_description
1 polymer ?
#
loop_
_entity_poly.entity_id
_entity_poly.type
_entity_poly.pdbx_seq_one_letter_code
_entity_poly.pdbx_strand_id
1 'polypeptide(L)' 'MELEIISPGGVLFKGETDYVSFPGTAGSFDVLPHHAPMIAALEEGVIRYQTDEKKEQEIKIQSGFVEINDDILSVCIE' A
#
# COMPACT_ATOMS: atom_id res chain seq x y z
N MET A 1 -0.22 11.69 -0.73
CA MET A 1 -0.97 10.78 0.15
C MET A 1 -0.05 10.12 1.17
N GLU A 2 -0.58 9.83 2.33
CA GLU A 2 0.20 9.16 3.37
C GLU A 2 0.05 7.65 3.23
N LEU A 3 1.16 6.92 3.33
CA LEU A 3 1.17 5.46 3.27
C LEU A 3 1.75 4.92 4.57
N GLU A 4 1.01 3.99 5.20
CA GLU A 4 1.51 3.25 6.34
C GLU A 4 1.36 1.76 6.08
N ILE A 5 2.47 1.01 6.18
CA ILE A 5 2.46 -0.44 5.98
C ILE A 5 2.87 -1.10 7.30
N ILE A 6 1.96 -1.91 7.83
CA ILE A 6 2.13 -2.58 9.12
C ILE A 6 2.15 -4.09 8.89
N SER A 7 3.11 -4.77 9.52
CA SER A 7 3.20 -6.22 9.55
C SER A 7 3.05 -6.68 11.01
N PRO A 8 2.94 -8.00 11.25
CA PRO A 8 2.90 -8.50 12.63
C PRO A 8 4.10 -8.07 13.49
N GLY A 9 5.24 -7.82 12.84
CA GLY A 9 6.45 -7.41 13.54
C GLY A 9 6.56 -5.91 13.79
N GLY A 10 5.63 -5.11 13.25
CA GLY A 10 5.63 -3.67 13.43
C GLY A 10 5.48 -2.91 12.13
N VAL A 11 5.75 -1.61 12.18
CA VAL A 11 5.63 -0.72 11.03
C VAL A 11 6.81 -0.93 10.10
N LEU A 12 6.53 -1.24 8.83
CA LEU A 12 7.56 -1.41 7.80
C LEU A 12 7.85 -0.10 7.07
N PHE A 13 6.84 0.72 6.89
CA PHE A 13 7.01 2.01 6.22
C PHE A 13 5.92 2.97 6.70
N LYS A 14 6.27 4.23 6.86
CA LYS A 14 5.32 5.30 7.10
C LYS A 14 5.89 6.57 6.49
N GLY A 15 5.14 7.18 5.57
CA GLY A 15 5.59 8.40 4.91
C GLY A 15 4.70 8.79 3.76
N GLU A 16 5.11 9.81 3.04
CA GLU A 16 4.38 10.33 1.89
C GLU A 16 4.78 9.60 0.61
N THR A 17 3.81 9.38 -0.25
CA THR A 17 4.04 8.79 -1.56
C THR A 17 3.04 9.35 -2.55
N ASP A 18 3.41 9.34 -3.83
CA ASP A 18 2.53 9.77 -4.91
C ASP A 18 1.98 8.59 -5.71
N TYR A 19 2.42 7.37 -5.38
CA TYR A 19 2.05 6.20 -6.16
C TYR A 19 2.31 4.93 -5.37
N VAL A 20 1.31 4.04 -5.35
CA VAL A 20 1.44 2.70 -4.77
C VAL A 20 0.72 1.70 -5.67
N SER A 21 1.36 0.56 -5.94
CA SER A 21 0.77 -0.54 -6.68
C SER A 21 0.55 -1.71 -5.74
N PHE A 22 -0.65 -2.28 -5.77
CA PHE A 22 -1.05 -3.37 -4.87
C PHE A 22 -1.43 -4.64 -5.64
N PRO A 23 -1.10 -5.84 -5.09
CA PRO A 23 -1.55 -7.10 -5.67
C PRO A 23 -2.94 -7.46 -5.11
N GLY A 24 -3.99 -6.83 -5.63
CA GLY A 24 -5.35 -7.09 -5.16
C GLY A 24 -5.85 -8.48 -5.56
N THR A 25 -6.73 -9.06 -4.74
CA THR A 25 -7.30 -10.40 -5.02
C THR A 25 -8.17 -10.37 -6.27
N ALA A 26 -8.73 -9.23 -6.63
CA ALA A 26 -9.54 -9.06 -7.84
C ALA A 26 -8.70 -8.55 -9.02
N GLY A 27 -7.39 -8.47 -8.87
CA GLY A 27 -6.45 -7.95 -9.86
C GLY A 27 -5.60 -6.85 -9.26
N SER A 28 -4.39 -6.68 -9.80
CA SER A 28 -3.51 -5.61 -9.32
C SER A 28 -4.11 -4.24 -9.68
N PHE A 29 -3.84 -3.27 -8.82
CA PHE A 29 -4.34 -1.91 -9.04
C PHE A 29 -3.36 -0.89 -8.48
N ASP A 30 -3.43 0.32 -9.02
CA ASP A 30 -2.58 1.44 -8.61
C ASP A 30 -3.41 2.47 -7.88
N VAL A 31 -2.81 3.11 -6.89
CA VAL A 31 -3.44 4.18 -6.12
C VAL A 31 -2.63 5.45 -6.30
N LEU A 32 -3.30 6.51 -6.71
CA LEU A 32 -2.73 7.85 -6.85
C LEU A 32 -3.37 8.76 -5.81
N PRO A 33 -2.79 9.95 -5.57
CA PRO A 33 -3.36 10.89 -4.60
C PRO A 33 -4.83 11.19 -4.87
N HIS A 34 -5.58 11.39 -3.80
CA HIS A 34 -7.01 11.73 -3.84
C HIS A 34 -7.90 10.60 -4.38
N HIS A 35 -7.44 9.36 -4.18
CA HIS A 35 -8.25 8.20 -4.55
C HIS A 35 -9.50 8.13 -3.68
N ALA A 36 -10.60 7.67 -4.27
CA ALA A 36 -11.86 7.49 -3.53
C ALA A 36 -11.68 6.47 -2.40
N PRO A 37 -12.42 6.61 -1.31
CA PRO A 37 -12.35 5.65 -0.21
C PRO A 37 -12.66 4.24 -0.69
N MET A 38 -11.86 3.26 -0.23
CA MET A 38 -12.12 1.85 -0.55
C MET A 38 -11.37 0.96 0.43
N ILE A 39 -11.79 -0.30 0.49
CA ILE A 39 -11.11 -1.36 1.20
C ILE A 39 -10.89 -2.48 0.19
N ALA A 40 -9.68 -3.02 0.12
CA ALA A 40 -9.37 -4.10 -0.80
C ALA A 40 -8.52 -5.16 -0.11
N ALA A 41 -8.83 -6.43 -0.41
CA ALA A 41 -8.01 -7.55 0.04
C ALA A 41 -6.85 -7.75 -0.92
N LEU A 42 -5.70 -8.13 -0.38
CA LEU A 42 -4.48 -8.33 -1.14
C LEU A 42 -4.09 -9.80 -1.09
N GLU A 43 -3.51 -10.29 -2.19
CA GLU A 43 -3.01 -11.66 -2.28
C GLU A 43 -1.49 -11.66 -2.31
N GLU A 44 -0.89 -12.83 -2.37
CA GLU A 44 0.55 -12.96 -2.48
C GLU A 44 1.06 -12.16 -3.68
N GLY A 45 2.09 -11.36 -3.46
CA GLY A 45 2.66 -10.53 -4.50
C GLY A 45 3.57 -9.47 -3.93
N VAL A 46 3.69 -8.38 -4.66
CA VAL A 46 4.61 -7.29 -4.33
C VAL A 46 3.84 -5.97 -4.28
N ILE A 47 4.04 -5.24 -3.18
CA ILE A 47 3.58 -3.84 -3.09
C ILE A 47 4.75 -2.97 -3.56
N ARG A 48 4.48 -2.07 -4.52
CA ARG A 48 5.48 -1.12 -5.02
C ARG A 48 5.04 0.29 -4.67
N TYR A 49 5.96 1.09 -4.13
CA TYR A 49 5.66 2.47 -3.79
C TYR A 49 6.90 3.34 -3.96
N GLN A 50 6.69 4.65 -4.08
CA GLN A 50 7.78 5.60 -4.19
C GLN A 50 7.99 6.30 -2.86
N THR A 51 9.25 6.56 -2.52
CA THR A 51 9.61 7.34 -1.35
C THR A 51 9.64 8.84 -1.72
N ASP A 52 9.83 9.71 -0.72
CA ASP A 52 9.96 11.14 -0.94
C ASP A 52 11.10 11.48 -1.90
N GLU A 53 12.11 10.63 -1.97
CA GLU A 53 13.25 10.82 -2.87
C GLU A 53 12.99 10.28 -4.26
N LYS A 54 11.76 9.92 -4.58
CA LYS A 54 11.35 9.36 -5.87
C LYS A 54 11.99 8.00 -6.15
N LYS A 55 12.44 7.30 -5.13
CA LYS A 55 12.97 5.95 -5.27
C LYS A 55 11.85 4.95 -5.09
N GLU A 56 11.81 3.97 -5.99
CA GLU A 56 10.82 2.90 -5.90
C GLU A 56 11.28 1.85 -4.91
N GLN A 57 10.38 1.44 -4.03
CA GLN A 57 10.61 0.39 -3.05
C GLN A 57 9.61 -0.74 -3.29
N GLU A 58 9.99 -1.96 -2.90
CA GLU A 58 9.15 -3.13 -3.05
C GLU A 58 9.09 -3.91 -1.74
N ILE A 59 7.89 -4.41 -1.41
CA ILE A 59 7.69 -5.29 -0.25
C ILE A 59 6.93 -6.51 -0.73
N LYS A 60 7.50 -7.69 -0.50
CA LYS A 60 6.82 -8.97 -0.80
C LYS A 60 5.85 -9.29 0.33
N ILE A 61 4.63 -9.69 -0.03
CA ILE A 61 3.60 -10.03 0.94
C ILE A 61 2.99 -11.38 0.61
N GLN A 62 2.44 -12.06 1.62
CA GLN A 62 1.69 -13.29 1.46
C GLN A 62 0.20 -12.99 1.34
N SER A 63 -0.27 -12.01 2.09
CA SER A 63 -1.66 -11.59 2.11
C SER A 63 -1.75 -10.26 2.83
N GLY A 64 -2.93 -9.66 2.82
CA GLY A 64 -3.15 -8.43 3.54
C GLY A 64 -4.40 -7.72 3.09
N PHE A 65 -4.53 -6.49 3.53
CA PHE A 65 -5.60 -5.62 3.05
C PHE A 65 -5.16 -4.17 3.16
N VAL A 66 -5.80 -3.31 2.37
CA VAL A 66 -5.55 -1.87 2.40
C VAL A 66 -6.87 -1.15 2.56
N GLU A 67 -6.87 -0.14 3.41
CA GLU A 67 -7.97 0.81 3.55
C GLU A 67 -7.50 2.16 3.06
N ILE A 68 -8.26 2.77 2.16
CA ILE A 68 -7.98 4.10 1.62
C ILE A 68 -9.09 5.03 2.09
N ASN A 69 -8.71 6.10 2.79
CA ASN A 69 -9.68 7.08 3.29
C ASN A 69 -8.94 8.39 3.56
N ASP A 70 -9.52 9.51 3.09
CA ASP A 70 -8.98 10.84 3.31
C ASP A 70 -7.50 10.98 2.92
N ASP A 71 -7.15 10.40 1.77
CA ASP A 71 -5.77 10.44 1.23
C ASP A 71 -4.76 9.74 2.14
N ILE A 72 -5.23 8.82 2.96
CA ILE A 72 -4.41 7.99 3.84
C ILE A 72 -4.61 6.52 3.46
N LEU A 73 -3.49 5.83 3.21
CA LEU A 73 -3.48 4.40 2.90
C LEU A 73 -2.97 3.65 4.11
N SER A 74 -3.83 2.83 4.71
CA SER A 74 -3.49 1.99 5.86
C SER A 74 -3.42 0.55 5.38
N VAL A 75 -2.21 -0.03 5.37
CA VAL A 75 -1.95 -1.36 4.83
C VAL A 75 -1.53 -2.29 5.95
N CYS A 76 -2.22 -3.42 6.08
CA CYS A 76 -1.85 -4.48 7.01
C CYS A 76 -1.49 -5.71 6.20
N ILE A 77 -0.29 -6.25 6.41
CA ILE A 77 0.22 -7.38 5.64
C ILE A 77 0.65 -8.52 6.54
N GLU A 78 0.68 -9.70 5.95
CA GLU A 78 1.24 -10.90 6.54
C GLU A 78 2.54 -11.28 5.83
#